data_0b93eeee4d4d2a3233f06cc0d111a169
#
_entry.id   0b93eeee4d4d2a3233f06cc0d111a169
#
_cell.length_a   1.000
_cell.length_b   1.000
_cell.length_c   1.000
_cell.angle_alpha   90.00
_cell.angle_beta   90.00
_cell.angle_gamma   90.00
#
_symmetry.space_group_name_H-M   'P 1'
#
loop_
_entity.id
_entity.type
_entity.pdbx_description
1 polymer ?
#
loop_
_entity_poly.entity_id
_entity_poly.type
_entity_poly.pdbx_seq_one_letter_code
_entity_poly.pdbx_strand_id
1 'polypeptide(L)'
;MRTPLFVAMFVLSIFATPIAHADDAWMQSQRQWREQRAEALSQPDGWLSLVGLHWLAPGRHSVGKAADRDIVLSAGPDALGELELSEQDGVDRVRWYPPKDVVALRYNDAPVGTESIEVGADSSDHPGVITWSGGSVQLIERGGKLGLRVRDAEAPTRTHFQGLAWFEPDQRWEIKARFEAKPAGSTIPIANVLGQLEATPNPGRVVFEIDGNHYTLEALGDPAESLFLIVADRSNGKQTYGAGRFLYTDAVVGGEVMLDFNRMVNPPCAYNAYSTCPLPPPENRLNLAVEAGEKTYQGAH
;
A
#
# COMPACT_ATOMS: atom_id res chain seq x y z
N MET A 1 14.09 -71.86 -49.13
CA MET A 1 13.28 -70.66 -48.83
C MET A 1 13.58 -70.30 -47.40
N ARG A 2 14.29 -69.17 -47.20
CA ARG A 2 14.65 -68.62 -45.86
C ARG A 2 13.82 -67.39 -45.58
N THR A 3 12.99 -67.42 -44.60
CA THR A 3 12.12 -66.30 -44.12
C THR A 3 12.95 -65.34 -43.26
N PRO A 4 12.91 -64.02 -43.51
CA PRO A 4 13.58 -63.04 -42.59
C PRO A 4 12.72 -62.72 -41.37
N LEU A 5 13.37 -62.75 -40.23
CA LEU A 5 12.81 -62.37 -38.92
C LEU A 5 12.91 -60.85 -38.81
N PHE A 6 11.77 -60.13 -38.76
CA PHE A 6 11.72 -58.69 -38.44
C PHE A 6 11.76 -58.50 -36.96
N VAL A 7 12.84 -57.90 -36.45
CA VAL A 7 12.94 -57.41 -35.05
C VAL A 7 12.34 -56.00 -35.00
N ALA A 8 11.20 -55.86 -34.38
CA ALA A 8 10.59 -54.56 -34.09
C ALA A 8 11.27 -53.93 -32.89
N MET A 9 12.01 -52.84 -33.13
CA MET A 9 12.66 -52.03 -32.10
C MET A 9 11.63 -51.04 -31.52
N PHE A 10 11.15 -51.31 -30.30
CA PHE A 10 10.28 -50.38 -29.56
C PHE A 10 11.14 -49.24 -29.01
N VAL A 11 11.01 -48.04 -29.58
CA VAL A 11 11.58 -46.83 -29.03
C VAL A 11 10.65 -46.34 -27.92
N LEU A 12 11.10 -46.51 -26.68
CA LEU A 12 10.44 -45.97 -25.48
C LEU A 12 10.74 -44.48 -25.40
N SER A 13 9.85 -43.62 -25.90
CA SER A 13 9.95 -42.16 -25.72
C SER A 13 9.64 -41.81 -24.27
N ILE A 14 10.65 -41.52 -23.46
CA ILE A 14 10.52 -40.97 -22.13
C ILE A 14 10.10 -39.49 -22.32
N PHE A 15 8.83 -39.20 -22.09
CA PHE A 15 8.36 -37.80 -21.92
C PHE A 15 8.88 -37.30 -20.59
N ALA A 16 9.94 -36.52 -20.60
CA ALA A 16 10.39 -35.74 -19.44
C ALA A 16 9.30 -34.76 -19.08
N THR A 17 8.89 -34.79 -17.84
CA THR A 17 7.74 -34.10 -17.27
C THR A 17 7.93 -32.58 -17.22
N PRO A 18 6.87 -31.76 -17.40
CA PRO A 18 6.93 -30.28 -17.42
C PRO A 18 7.06 -29.62 -16.04
N ILE A 19 7.33 -30.38 -14.97
CA ILE A 19 7.36 -29.90 -13.58
C ILE A 19 8.49 -28.88 -13.36
N ALA A 20 9.69 -29.10 -13.84
CA ALA A 20 10.81 -28.18 -13.67
C ALA A 20 10.58 -26.79 -14.31
N HIS A 21 9.81 -26.72 -15.41
CA HIS A 21 9.50 -25.45 -16.08
C HIS A 21 8.44 -24.61 -15.36
N ALA A 22 7.53 -25.24 -14.59
CA ALA A 22 6.50 -24.56 -13.82
C ALA A 22 7.10 -23.88 -12.57
N ASP A 23 8.00 -24.55 -11.89
CA ASP A 23 8.71 -24.00 -10.71
C ASP A 23 9.60 -22.81 -11.10
N ASP A 24 10.29 -22.91 -12.23
CA ASP A 24 11.11 -21.80 -12.75
C ASP A 24 10.25 -20.57 -13.11
N ALA A 25 9.09 -20.79 -13.77
CA ALA A 25 8.17 -19.71 -14.12
C ALA A 25 7.55 -19.04 -12.88
N TRP A 26 7.19 -19.82 -11.87
CA TRP A 26 6.67 -19.29 -10.60
C TRP A 26 7.75 -18.46 -9.88
N MET A 27 8.96 -18.98 -9.74
CA MET A 27 10.09 -18.25 -9.14
C MET A 27 10.41 -16.96 -9.89
N GLN A 28 10.28 -16.97 -11.22
CA GLN A 28 10.46 -15.77 -12.04
C GLN A 28 9.36 -14.74 -11.77
N SER A 29 8.09 -15.17 -11.62
CA SER A 29 6.99 -14.29 -11.29
C SER A 29 7.16 -13.62 -9.93
N GLN A 30 7.67 -14.36 -8.92
CA GLN A 30 7.97 -13.81 -7.60
C GLN A 30 9.09 -12.75 -7.67
N ARG A 31 10.16 -13.02 -8.44
CA ARG A 31 11.24 -12.03 -8.64
C ARG A 31 10.74 -10.77 -9.32
N GLN A 32 10.02 -10.90 -10.42
CA GLN A 32 9.47 -9.76 -11.16
C GLN A 32 8.53 -8.91 -10.28
N TRP A 33 7.66 -9.56 -9.50
CA TRP A 33 6.76 -8.85 -8.59
C TRP A 33 7.54 -8.06 -7.51
N ARG A 34 8.61 -8.64 -6.94
CA ARG A 34 9.49 -7.98 -5.96
C ARG A 34 10.22 -6.77 -6.54
N GLU A 35 10.70 -6.88 -7.79
CA GLU A 35 11.31 -5.77 -8.52
C GLU A 35 10.31 -4.63 -8.73
N GLN A 36 9.10 -4.94 -9.21
CA GLN A 36 8.01 -3.96 -9.36
C GLN A 36 7.64 -3.29 -8.03
N ARG A 37 7.62 -4.04 -6.93
CA ARG A 37 7.38 -3.52 -5.59
C ARG A 37 8.46 -2.51 -5.16
N ALA A 38 9.72 -2.83 -5.36
CA ALA A 38 10.84 -1.94 -5.04
C ALA A 38 10.81 -0.67 -5.93
N GLU A 39 10.52 -0.83 -7.22
CA GLU A 39 10.34 0.28 -8.15
C GLU A 39 9.19 1.20 -7.73
N ALA A 40 8.02 0.66 -7.41
CA ALA A 40 6.86 1.44 -6.97
C ALA A 40 7.13 2.24 -5.68
N LEU A 41 7.88 1.67 -4.73
CA LEU A 41 8.28 2.39 -3.50
C LEU A 41 9.21 3.58 -3.80
N SER A 42 10.11 3.43 -4.78
CA SER A 42 11.13 4.42 -5.13
C SER A 42 10.69 5.43 -6.19
N GLN A 43 9.42 5.40 -6.66
CA GLN A 43 8.89 6.43 -7.53
C GLN A 43 8.97 7.82 -6.88
N PRO A 44 9.08 8.92 -7.65
CA PRO A 44 9.12 10.29 -7.13
C PRO A 44 7.93 10.66 -6.22
N ASP A 45 6.80 10.01 -6.43
CA ASP A 45 5.56 10.12 -5.66
C ASP A 45 5.25 8.90 -4.78
N GLY A 46 6.19 7.93 -4.70
CA GLY A 46 6.11 6.74 -3.88
C GLY A 46 6.17 7.02 -2.37
N TRP A 47 6.05 5.97 -1.57
CA TRP A 47 6.04 6.10 -0.10
C TRP A 47 7.39 6.54 0.49
N LEU A 48 8.49 6.31 -0.22
CA LEU A 48 9.82 6.76 0.20
C LEU A 48 10.04 8.27 -0.02
N SER A 49 9.18 8.94 -0.81
CA SER A 49 9.23 10.39 -1.00
C SER A 49 8.49 11.18 0.07
N LEU A 50 7.78 10.51 0.99
CA LEU A 50 6.96 11.17 2.01
C LEU A 50 7.83 11.77 3.11
N VAL A 51 7.78 13.10 3.26
CA VAL A 51 8.68 13.87 4.14
C VAL A 51 7.95 14.74 5.17
N GLY A 52 6.61 14.76 5.16
CA GLY A 52 5.84 15.57 6.10
C GLY A 52 4.36 15.23 6.16
N LEU A 53 3.79 15.46 7.35
CA LEU A 53 2.35 15.44 7.59
C LEU A 53 2.02 16.57 8.57
N HIS A 54 1.18 17.51 8.14
CA HIS A 54 0.79 18.69 8.93
C HIS A 54 -0.73 18.73 9.06
N TRP A 55 -1.25 18.57 10.27
CA TRP A 55 -2.68 18.66 10.53
C TRP A 55 -3.13 20.12 10.48
N LEU A 56 -4.24 20.39 9.77
CA LEU A 56 -4.81 21.71 9.66
C LEU A 56 -5.61 22.07 10.91
N ALA A 57 -5.43 23.30 11.38
CA ALA A 57 -6.34 23.93 12.33
C ALA A 57 -7.36 24.79 11.56
N PRO A 58 -8.56 25.04 12.13
CA PRO A 58 -9.51 25.99 11.55
C PRO A 58 -8.89 27.38 11.33
N GLY A 59 -9.29 28.07 10.26
CA GLY A 59 -8.81 29.37 9.87
C GLY A 59 -7.81 29.34 8.72
N ARG A 60 -7.23 30.49 8.45
CA ARG A 60 -6.33 30.72 7.31
C ARG A 60 -4.88 30.74 7.75
N HIS A 61 -4.05 29.94 7.09
CA HIS A 61 -2.65 29.70 7.45
C HIS A 61 -1.76 29.89 6.22
N SER A 62 -0.68 30.63 6.37
CA SER A 62 0.38 30.70 5.38
C SER A 62 1.17 29.39 5.35
N VAL A 63 1.46 28.89 4.15
CA VAL A 63 2.10 27.58 3.94
C VAL A 63 3.31 27.73 3.03
N GLY A 64 4.38 27.04 3.34
CA GLY A 64 5.59 27.03 2.51
C GLY A 64 6.81 26.53 3.28
N LYS A 65 7.98 26.53 2.63
CA LYS A 65 9.25 26.10 3.23
C LYS A 65 9.90 27.17 4.11
N ALA A 66 9.58 28.46 3.87
CA ALA A 66 10.16 29.56 4.63
C ALA A 66 9.76 29.44 6.12
N ALA A 67 10.71 29.73 7.02
CA ALA A 67 10.56 29.54 8.46
C ALA A 67 9.54 30.48 9.13
N ASP A 68 9.10 31.51 8.42
CA ASP A 68 8.10 32.49 8.85
C ASP A 68 6.65 32.10 8.52
N ARG A 69 6.43 30.93 7.94
CA ARG A 69 5.10 30.41 7.63
C ARG A 69 4.42 29.81 8.86
N ASP A 70 3.09 29.89 8.91
CA ASP A 70 2.30 29.25 9.97
C ASP A 70 2.44 27.71 9.87
N ILE A 71 2.51 27.18 8.64
CA ILE A 71 2.79 25.77 8.35
C ILE A 71 4.09 25.70 7.53
N VAL A 72 5.16 25.32 8.22
CA VAL A 72 6.49 25.16 7.62
C VAL A 72 6.63 23.77 7.05
N LEU A 73 6.70 23.67 5.71
CA LEU A 73 6.87 22.40 5.00
C LEU A 73 8.34 21.98 5.01
N SER A 74 8.58 20.68 5.06
CA SER A 74 9.93 20.08 4.94
C SER A 74 10.52 20.21 3.53
N ALA A 75 9.67 20.36 2.51
CA ALA A 75 10.06 20.53 1.10
C ALA A 75 9.11 21.47 0.38
N GLY A 76 9.55 22.05 -0.75
CA GLY A 76 8.72 22.88 -1.61
C GLY A 76 9.20 24.31 -1.74
N PRO A 77 8.37 25.19 -2.31
CA PRO A 77 8.66 26.61 -2.44
C PRO A 77 8.61 27.31 -1.08
N ASP A 78 9.33 28.43 -0.94
CA ASP A 78 9.31 29.27 0.27
C ASP A 78 7.91 29.78 0.60
N ALA A 79 7.08 30.01 -0.43
CA ALA A 79 5.67 30.34 -0.32
C ALA A 79 4.85 29.42 -1.22
N LEU A 80 4.08 28.51 -0.64
CA LEU A 80 3.07 27.73 -1.34
C LEU A 80 1.74 28.48 -1.45
N GLY A 81 1.57 29.54 -0.68
CA GLY A 81 0.35 30.34 -0.58
C GLY A 81 -0.27 30.24 0.80
N GLU A 82 -1.59 30.34 0.86
CA GLU A 82 -2.35 30.19 2.10
C GLU A 82 -3.41 29.10 1.94
N LEU A 83 -3.68 28.36 3.02
CA LEU A 83 -4.77 27.39 3.10
C LEU A 83 -5.75 27.82 4.20
N GLU A 84 -7.02 27.77 3.89
CA GLU A 84 -8.09 28.10 4.82
C GLU A 84 -8.96 26.87 5.04
N LEU A 85 -9.00 26.39 6.30
CA LEU A 85 -9.96 25.40 6.74
C LEU A 85 -11.15 26.11 7.36
N SER A 86 -12.33 25.93 6.79
CA SER A 86 -13.60 26.47 7.27
C SER A 86 -14.67 25.40 7.27
N GLU A 87 -15.62 25.54 8.21
CA GLU A 87 -16.82 24.70 8.23
C GLU A 87 -17.97 25.41 7.53
N GLN A 88 -18.66 24.73 6.62
CA GLN A 88 -19.88 25.20 5.99
C GLN A 88 -20.93 24.08 6.03
N ASP A 89 -22.06 24.38 6.64
CA ASP A 89 -23.19 23.43 6.80
C ASP A 89 -22.77 22.09 7.46
N GLY A 90 -21.87 22.15 8.44
CA GLY A 90 -21.35 20.97 9.15
C GLY A 90 -20.31 20.15 8.36
N VAL A 91 -19.80 20.69 7.25
CA VAL A 91 -18.78 20.05 6.40
C VAL A 91 -17.51 20.90 6.37
N ASP A 92 -16.41 20.27 6.68
CA ASP A 92 -15.09 20.90 6.56
C ASP A 92 -14.70 21.10 5.09
N ARG A 93 -14.28 22.33 4.75
CA ARG A 93 -13.82 22.71 3.40
C ARG A 93 -12.44 23.34 3.49
N VAL A 94 -11.57 22.97 2.56
CA VAL A 94 -10.23 23.57 2.44
C VAL A 94 -10.15 24.36 1.16
N ARG A 95 -9.74 25.62 1.27
CA ARG A 95 -9.52 26.51 0.14
C ARG A 95 -8.07 26.95 0.09
N TRP A 96 -7.46 26.76 -1.06
CA TRP A 96 -6.10 27.21 -1.32
C TRP A 96 -6.11 28.55 -2.07
N TYR A 97 -5.30 29.47 -1.58
CA TYR A 97 -5.03 30.77 -2.18
C TYR A 97 -3.57 30.76 -2.67
N PRO A 98 -3.32 30.58 -3.98
CA PRO A 98 -1.98 30.56 -4.53
C PRO A 98 -1.22 31.85 -4.25
N PRO A 99 0.13 31.83 -4.18
CA PRO A 99 0.92 33.04 -4.04
C PRO A 99 0.80 33.91 -5.30
N LYS A 100 0.96 35.25 -5.15
CA LYS A 100 0.84 36.19 -6.28
C LYS A 100 1.91 35.97 -7.36
N ASP A 101 3.12 35.59 -6.93
CA ASP A 101 4.25 35.29 -7.79
C ASP A 101 4.33 33.79 -8.04
N VAL A 102 3.35 33.24 -8.77
CA VAL A 102 3.23 31.79 -9.03
C VAL A 102 4.28 31.39 -10.07
N VAL A 103 5.36 30.76 -9.64
CA VAL A 103 6.31 30.13 -10.56
C VAL A 103 6.09 28.61 -10.49
N ALA A 104 5.56 28.03 -11.59
CA ALA A 104 5.50 26.59 -11.84
C ALA A 104 4.71 25.73 -10.82
N LEU A 105 3.69 26.29 -10.15
CA LEU A 105 2.74 25.50 -9.38
C LEU A 105 1.65 24.92 -10.28
N ARG A 106 1.20 23.72 -9.95
CA ARG A 106 0.09 23.04 -10.64
C ARG A 106 -0.91 22.50 -9.61
N TYR A 107 -2.16 22.41 -10.01
CA TYR A 107 -3.21 21.74 -9.26
C TYR A 107 -3.84 20.66 -10.14
N ASN A 108 -3.73 19.40 -9.74
CA ASN A 108 -4.15 18.23 -10.54
C ASN A 108 -3.62 18.35 -11.99
N ASP A 109 -2.31 18.59 -12.12
CA ASP A 109 -1.57 18.75 -13.39
C ASP A 109 -1.94 19.97 -14.24
N ALA A 110 -2.93 20.79 -13.86
CA ALA A 110 -3.24 22.05 -14.52
C ALA A 110 -2.38 23.21 -13.97
N PRO A 111 -1.89 24.13 -14.81
CA PRO A 111 -1.23 25.35 -14.35
C PRO A 111 -2.16 26.16 -13.45
N VAL A 112 -1.61 26.72 -12.38
CA VAL A 112 -2.36 27.51 -11.40
C VAL A 112 -2.30 28.99 -11.75
N GLY A 113 -3.45 29.68 -11.66
CA GLY A 113 -3.56 31.15 -11.69
C GLY A 113 -3.52 31.76 -10.28
N THR A 114 -4.06 32.98 -10.15
CA THR A 114 -4.17 33.68 -8.85
C THR A 114 -5.51 33.47 -8.15
N GLU A 115 -6.45 32.79 -8.79
CA GLU A 115 -7.77 32.48 -8.24
C GLU A 115 -7.66 31.41 -7.14
N SER A 116 -8.50 31.54 -6.11
CA SER A 116 -8.55 30.52 -5.04
C SER A 116 -9.21 29.23 -5.55
N ILE A 117 -8.74 28.10 -5.05
CA ILE A 117 -9.15 26.75 -5.46
C ILE A 117 -9.67 26.01 -4.24
N GLU A 118 -10.84 25.35 -4.34
CA GLU A 118 -11.30 24.40 -3.34
C GLU A 118 -10.53 23.09 -3.50
N VAL A 119 -9.88 22.61 -2.42
CA VAL A 119 -9.02 21.43 -2.44
C VAL A 119 -9.76 20.25 -1.83
N GLY A 120 -9.96 19.20 -2.62
CA GLY A 120 -10.57 17.95 -2.13
C GLY A 120 -9.56 17.08 -1.37
N ALA A 121 -10.02 16.46 -0.27
CA ALA A 121 -9.23 15.45 0.44
C ALA A 121 -9.11 14.15 -0.37
N ASP A 122 -8.17 13.29 -0.01
CA ASP A 122 -7.97 11.97 -0.64
C ASP A 122 -9.17 11.03 -0.49
N SER A 123 -10.08 11.32 0.45
CA SER A 123 -11.36 10.62 0.67
C SER A 123 -12.51 11.14 -0.21
N SER A 124 -12.35 12.28 -0.91
CA SER A 124 -13.39 12.90 -1.72
C SER A 124 -13.44 12.35 -3.15
N ASP A 125 -14.55 12.60 -3.87
CA ASP A 125 -14.71 12.25 -5.29
C ASP A 125 -13.70 12.95 -6.20
N HIS A 126 -13.16 14.10 -5.76
CA HIS A 126 -12.22 14.92 -6.51
C HIS A 126 -10.99 15.28 -5.66
N PRO A 127 -10.07 14.32 -5.42
CA PRO A 127 -8.86 14.58 -4.62
C PRO A 127 -7.99 15.68 -5.24
N GLY A 128 -7.48 16.56 -4.40
CA GLY A 128 -6.62 17.66 -4.81
C GLY A 128 -5.14 17.43 -4.49
N VAL A 129 -4.28 17.68 -5.50
CA VAL A 129 -2.83 17.62 -5.32
C VAL A 129 -2.22 18.91 -5.87
N ILE A 130 -1.47 19.61 -5.02
CA ILE A 130 -0.66 20.78 -5.43
C ILE A 130 0.75 20.28 -5.69
N THR A 131 1.28 20.52 -6.90
CA THR A 131 2.62 20.06 -7.31
C THR A 131 3.53 21.22 -7.69
N TRP A 132 4.83 21.00 -7.49
CA TRP A 132 5.94 21.84 -7.95
C TRP A 132 7.05 20.96 -8.54
N SER A 133 8.11 21.56 -9.07
CA SER A 133 9.26 20.77 -9.54
C SER A 133 9.90 20.01 -8.38
N GLY A 134 9.77 18.68 -8.39
CA GLY A 134 10.39 17.78 -7.42
C GLY A 134 9.53 17.45 -6.19
N GLY A 135 8.26 17.87 -6.11
CA GLY A 135 7.43 17.46 -4.97
C GLY A 135 5.96 17.83 -5.04
N SER A 136 5.22 17.47 -4.01
CA SER A 136 3.78 17.70 -3.93
C SER A 136 3.26 17.84 -2.50
N VAL A 137 2.08 18.47 -2.39
CA VAL A 137 1.22 18.43 -1.21
C VAL A 137 -0.14 17.89 -1.61
N GLN A 138 -0.61 16.91 -0.86
CA GLN A 138 -1.95 16.33 -0.98
C GLN A 138 -2.73 16.57 0.32
N LEU A 139 -3.98 17.00 0.19
CA LEU A 139 -4.90 17.04 1.33
C LEU A 139 -5.37 15.63 1.63
N ILE A 140 -5.25 15.20 2.88
CA ILE A 140 -5.74 13.89 3.35
C ILE A 140 -6.73 14.09 4.49
N GLU A 141 -7.65 13.13 4.63
CA GLU A 141 -8.57 13.06 5.76
C GLU A 141 -8.37 11.75 6.52
N ARG A 142 -8.22 11.83 7.85
CA ARG A 142 -8.11 10.65 8.73
C ARG A 142 -8.81 10.92 10.06
N GLY A 143 -9.78 10.08 10.41
CA GLY A 143 -10.55 10.22 11.65
C GLY A 143 -11.20 11.60 11.81
N GLY A 144 -11.74 12.17 10.72
CA GLY A 144 -12.37 13.48 10.68
C GLY A 144 -11.39 14.67 10.81
N LYS A 145 -10.07 14.44 10.67
CA LYS A 145 -9.06 15.51 10.64
C LYS A 145 -8.46 15.64 9.26
N LEU A 146 -8.35 16.87 8.79
CA LEU A 146 -7.69 17.21 7.53
C LEU A 146 -6.21 17.54 7.75
N GLY A 147 -5.35 17.07 6.87
CA GLY A 147 -3.91 17.27 6.96
C GLY A 147 -3.23 17.34 5.59
N LEU A 148 -2.07 17.95 5.56
CA LEU A 148 -1.23 18.11 4.37
C LEU A 148 -0.15 17.03 4.38
N ARG A 149 -0.19 16.13 3.43
CA ARG A 149 0.85 15.12 3.17
C ARG A 149 1.85 15.68 2.16
N VAL A 150 3.13 15.79 2.56
CA VAL A 150 4.20 16.40 1.76
C VAL A 150 5.10 15.33 1.19
N ARG A 151 5.37 15.40 -0.12
CA ARG A 151 6.33 14.55 -0.83
C ARG A 151 7.46 15.37 -1.42
N ASP A 152 8.65 14.78 -1.40
CA ASP A 152 9.87 15.30 -2.01
C ASP A 152 10.55 14.20 -2.83
N ALA A 153 10.69 14.39 -4.11
CA ALA A 153 11.39 13.45 -4.99
C ALA A 153 12.87 13.29 -4.62
N GLU A 154 13.47 14.27 -3.94
CA GLU A 154 14.86 14.21 -3.47
C GLU A 154 14.99 13.76 -2.00
N ALA A 155 13.91 13.22 -1.41
CA ALA A 155 13.95 12.70 -0.04
C ALA A 155 15.10 11.69 0.14
N PRO A 156 15.92 11.80 1.21
CA PRO A 156 17.02 10.86 1.47
C PRO A 156 16.54 9.40 1.60
N THR A 157 15.35 9.18 2.16
CA THR A 157 14.70 7.87 2.25
C THR A 157 14.48 7.24 0.88
N ARG A 158 14.23 8.05 -0.15
CA ARG A 158 14.07 7.62 -1.54
C ARG A 158 15.41 7.49 -2.26
N THR A 159 16.24 8.54 -2.24
CA THR A 159 17.49 8.60 -3.02
C THR A 159 18.57 7.63 -2.51
N HIS A 160 18.51 7.25 -1.24
CA HIS A 160 19.40 6.27 -0.64
C HIS A 160 18.75 4.89 -0.45
N PHE A 161 17.61 4.63 -1.10
CA PHE A 161 16.95 3.34 -1.03
C PHE A 161 17.81 2.22 -1.64
N GLN A 162 18.07 1.18 -0.85
CA GLN A 162 18.95 0.06 -1.24
C GLN A 162 18.17 -1.25 -1.49
N GLY A 163 16.85 -1.16 -1.64
CA GLY A 163 15.99 -2.32 -1.85
C GLY A 163 15.35 -2.87 -0.58
N LEU A 164 14.72 -4.01 -0.72
CA LEU A 164 13.94 -4.68 0.30
C LEU A 164 14.54 -6.04 0.65
N ALA A 165 14.47 -6.41 1.92
CA ALA A 165 14.82 -7.75 2.37
C ALA A 165 13.58 -8.66 2.36
N TRP A 166 13.74 -9.89 1.87
CA TRP A 166 12.68 -10.88 1.69
C TRP A 166 13.05 -12.22 2.33
N PHE A 167 12.03 -13.00 2.68
CA PHE A 167 12.21 -14.43 2.82
C PHE A 167 12.39 -15.07 1.44
N GLU A 168 13.04 -16.23 1.36
CA GLU A 168 13.06 -17.01 0.11
C GLU A 168 11.61 -17.41 -0.24
N PRO A 169 11.19 -17.31 -1.52
CA PRO A 169 9.85 -17.74 -1.92
C PRO A 169 9.68 -19.24 -1.71
N ASP A 170 8.52 -19.61 -1.17
CA ASP A 170 8.16 -21.00 -0.93
C ASP A 170 6.69 -21.19 -1.29
N GLN A 171 6.38 -22.13 -2.18
CA GLN A 171 5.03 -22.42 -2.66
C GLN A 171 4.06 -22.86 -1.55
N ARG A 172 4.56 -23.37 -0.43
CA ARG A 172 3.72 -23.68 0.74
C ARG A 172 2.98 -22.47 1.30
N TRP A 173 3.46 -21.26 0.98
CA TRP A 173 2.86 -19.98 1.37
C TRP A 173 1.91 -19.41 0.32
N GLU A 174 1.65 -20.12 -0.77
CA GLU A 174 0.61 -19.83 -1.75
C GLU A 174 -0.60 -20.73 -1.46
N ILE A 175 -1.60 -20.19 -0.77
CA ILE A 175 -2.63 -20.95 -0.12
C ILE A 175 -3.99 -20.62 -0.72
N LYS A 176 -4.70 -21.63 -1.20
CA LYS A 176 -6.08 -21.49 -1.65
C LYS A 176 -6.99 -21.35 -0.43
N ALA A 177 -7.70 -20.23 -0.36
CA ALA A 177 -8.64 -19.92 0.72
C ALA A 177 -10.08 -19.87 0.21
N ARG A 178 -11.02 -20.19 1.08
CA ARG A 178 -12.46 -20.01 0.86
C ARG A 178 -12.85 -18.62 1.37
N PHE A 179 -13.56 -17.84 0.55
CA PHE A 179 -14.14 -16.59 0.97
C PHE A 179 -15.55 -16.78 1.53
N GLU A 180 -15.78 -16.26 2.72
CA GLU A 180 -17.09 -16.23 3.37
C GLU A 180 -17.60 -14.79 3.38
N ALA A 181 -18.57 -14.50 2.50
CA ALA A 181 -19.18 -13.18 2.40
C ALA A 181 -19.98 -12.82 3.66
N LYS A 182 -19.94 -11.55 4.05
CA LYS A 182 -20.80 -10.97 5.07
C LYS A 182 -22.02 -10.25 4.44
N PRO A 183 -23.05 -9.94 5.22
CA PRO A 183 -24.15 -9.11 4.75
C PRO A 183 -23.67 -7.75 4.21
N ALA A 184 -24.32 -7.25 3.17
CA ALA A 184 -24.03 -5.93 2.62
C ALA A 184 -24.07 -4.84 3.71
N GLY A 185 -23.12 -3.90 3.68
CA GLY A 185 -22.99 -2.85 4.68
C GLY A 185 -22.30 -3.27 5.99
N SER A 186 -21.83 -4.52 6.09
CA SER A 186 -21.01 -4.95 7.25
C SER A 186 -19.75 -4.12 7.35
N THR A 187 -19.35 -3.77 8.59
CA THR A 187 -18.11 -3.04 8.89
C THR A 187 -17.30 -3.75 9.96
N ILE A 188 -16.02 -3.43 10.03
CA ILE A 188 -15.11 -3.82 11.10
C ILE A 188 -14.38 -2.57 11.62
N PRO A 189 -14.20 -2.42 12.95
CA PRO A 189 -13.42 -1.32 13.48
C PRO A 189 -11.93 -1.54 13.21
N ILE A 190 -11.31 -0.64 12.45
CA ILE A 190 -9.87 -0.64 12.16
C ILE A 190 -9.22 0.55 12.85
N ALA A 191 -8.25 0.28 13.72
CA ALA A 191 -7.40 1.31 14.30
C ALA A 191 -6.27 1.67 13.33
N ASN A 192 -5.82 2.94 13.35
CA ASN A 192 -4.58 3.33 12.68
C ASN A 192 -3.46 3.62 13.69
N VAL A 193 -2.25 3.89 13.20
CA VAL A 193 -1.07 4.17 14.04
C VAL A 193 -1.20 5.44 14.90
N LEU A 194 -2.18 6.30 14.63
CA LEU A 194 -2.50 7.51 15.41
C LEU A 194 -3.51 7.23 16.54
N GLY A 195 -3.97 5.97 16.66
CA GLY A 195 -4.99 5.57 17.64
C GLY A 195 -6.43 5.94 17.26
N GLN A 196 -6.67 6.39 16.03
CA GLN A 196 -8.00 6.66 15.52
C GLN A 196 -8.66 5.33 15.12
N LEU A 197 -9.94 5.18 15.39
CA LEU A 197 -10.73 3.99 15.09
C LEU A 197 -11.79 4.35 14.05
N GLU A 198 -11.79 3.62 12.94
CA GLU A 198 -12.72 3.84 11.82
C GLU A 198 -13.54 2.59 11.54
N ALA A 199 -14.85 2.75 11.34
CA ALA A 199 -15.73 1.68 10.87
C ALA A 199 -15.48 1.46 9.37
N THR A 200 -14.67 0.45 9.05
CA THR A 200 -14.22 0.17 7.67
C THR A 200 -15.11 -0.91 7.04
N PRO A 201 -15.55 -0.76 5.77
CA PRO A 201 -16.31 -1.79 5.07
C PRO A 201 -15.63 -3.15 5.11
N ASN A 202 -16.38 -4.18 5.50
CA ASN A 202 -15.88 -5.55 5.65
C ASN A 202 -16.78 -6.50 4.83
N PRO A 203 -16.41 -6.81 3.58
CA PRO A 203 -17.22 -7.65 2.70
C PRO A 203 -17.27 -9.13 3.12
N GLY A 204 -16.33 -9.57 3.97
CA GLY A 204 -16.24 -10.97 4.38
C GLY A 204 -14.93 -11.31 5.05
N ARG A 205 -14.68 -12.62 5.13
CA ARG A 205 -13.41 -13.16 5.63
C ARG A 205 -12.91 -14.29 4.74
N VAL A 206 -11.61 -14.53 4.77
CA VAL A 206 -11.01 -15.69 4.14
C VAL A 206 -10.75 -16.78 5.20
N VAL A 207 -11.01 -18.04 4.84
CA VAL A 207 -10.80 -19.23 5.67
C VAL A 207 -9.84 -20.15 4.94
N PHE A 208 -8.76 -20.54 5.60
CA PHE A 208 -7.70 -21.37 5.02
C PHE A 208 -7.08 -22.30 6.05
N GLU A 209 -6.27 -23.25 5.58
CA GLU A 209 -5.60 -24.25 6.40
C GLU A 209 -4.09 -24.21 6.15
N ILE A 210 -3.32 -24.30 7.21
CA ILE A 210 -1.87 -24.51 7.19
C ILE A 210 -1.53 -25.60 8.20
N ASP A 211 -0.83 -26.64 7.77
CA ASP A 211 -0.35 -27.75 8.61
C ASP A 211 -1.49 -28.36 9.48
N GLY A 212 -2.68 -28.54 8.89
CA GLY A 212 -3.85 -29.11 9.56
C GLY A 212 -4.56 -28.15 10.54
N ASN A 213 -4.13 -26.89 10.64
CA ASN A 213 -4.78 -25.89 11.47
C ASN A 213 -5.58 -24.90 10.62
N HIS A 214 -6.79 -24.56 11.08
CA HIS A 214 -7.67 -23.61 10.43
C HIS A 214 -7.38 -22.18 10.92
N TYR A 215 -7.34 -21.26 9.97
CA TYR A 215 -7.12 -19.83 10.20
C TYR A 215 -8.18 -19.01 9.47
N THR A 216 -8.42 -17.80 9.97
CA THR A 216 -9.30 -16.82 9.33
C THR A 216 -8.65 -15.46 9.32
N LEU A 217 -8.96 -14.66 8.28
CA LEU A 217 -8.60 -13.23 8.22
C LEU A 217 -9.81 -12.45 7.71
N GLU A 218 -10.19 -11.42 8.43
CA GLU A 218 -11.18 -10.45 7.99
C GLU A 218 -10.62 -9.65 6.81
N ALA A 219 -11.44 -9.48 5.78
CA ALA A 219 -11.02 -8.87 4.54
C ALA A 219 -11.66 -7.49 4.36
N LEU A 220 -10.89 -6.58 3.80
CA LEU A 220 -11.31 -5.27 3.32
C LEU A 220 -11.24 -5.27 1.78
N GLY A 221 -11.67 -4.18 1.14
CA GLY A 221 -11.62 -4.04 -0.32
C GLY A 221 -12.86 -4.59 -1.02
N ASP A 222 -12.79 -4.72 -2.34
CA ASP A 222 -13.87 -5.25 -3.17
C ASP A 222 -13.56 -6.69 -3.58
N PRO A 223 -14.39 -7.69 -3.19
CA PRO A 223 -14.18 -9.08 -3.61
C PRO A 223 -14.17 -9.29 -5.13
N ALA A 224 -14.78 -8.39 -5.90
CA ALA A 224 -14.78 -8.46 -7.36
C ALA A 224 -13.47 -7.98 -8.00
N GLU A 225 -12.62 -7.29 -7.26
CA GLU A 225 -11.35 -6.75 -7.74
C GLU A 225 -10.17 -7.31 -6.94
N SER A 226 -10.09 -7.00 -5.64
CA SER A 226 -8.99 -7.37 -4.76
C SER A 226 -9.40 -7.29 -3.30
N LEU A 227 -9.02 -8.29 -2.50
CA LEU A 227 -9.11 -8.18 -1.06
C LEU A 227 -7.85 -7.54 -0.50
N PHE A 228 -8.04 -6.74 0.54
CA PHE A 228 -6.96 -6.17 1.34
C PHE A 228 -7.00 -6.77 2.75
N LEU A 229 -5.92 -7.45 3.13
CA LEU A 229 -5.77 -8.11 4.42
C LEU A 229 -4.65 -7.44 5.23
N ILE A 230 -4.97 -6.97 6.42
CA ILE A 230 -4.01 -6.40 7.36
C ILE A 230 -3.69 -7.49 8.37
N VAL A 231 -2.46 -8.04 8.33
CA VAL A 231 -2.12 -9.29 9.02
C VAL A 231 -1.05 -9.07 10.07
N ALA A 232 -1.29 -9.55 11.28
CA ALA A 232 -0.25 -9.75 12.28
C ALA A 232 0.01 -11.25 12.47
N ASP A 233 1.27 -11.60 12.74
CA ASP A 233 1.72 -12.97 12.95
C ASP A 233 2.87 -13.04 13.97
N ARG A 234 3.34 -14.23 14.35
CA ARG A 234 4.38 -14.41 15.36
C ARG A 234 5.79 -13.99 14.92
N SER A 235 6.00 -13.65 13.64
CA SER A 235 7.26 -13.12 13.13
C SER A 235 7.42 -11.62 13.40
N ASN A 236 6.30 -10.90 13.68
CA ASN A 236 6.29 -9.45 13.88
C ASN A 236 7.15 -9.02 15.07
N GLY A 237 7.95 -7.97 14.86
CA GLY A 237 8.90 -7.45 15.85
C GLY A 237 10.17 -8.30 16.04
N LYS A 238 10.31 -9.39 15.25
CA LYS A 238 11.49 -10.25 15.24
C LYS A 238 12.17 -10.22 13.86
N GLN A 239 11.51 -10.83 12.88
CA GLN A 239 12.01 -10.92 11.51
C GLN A 239 11.25 -10.00 10.55
N THR A 240 10.01 -9.61 10.92
CA THR A 240 9.14 -8.76 10.11
C THR A 240 8.71 -7.51 10.88
N TYR A 241 8.16 -6.53 10.19
CA TYR A 241 7.74 -5.26 10.77
C TYR A 241 6.76 -5.45 11.94
N GLY A 242 7.00 -4.74 13.04
CA GLY A 242 6.31 -4.98 14.32
C GLY A 242 4.81 -4.71 14.32
N ALA A 243 4.33 -3.79 13.49
CA ALA A 243 2.92 -3.42 13.42
C ALA A 243 2.09 -4.28 12.45
N GLY A 244 2.66 -5.36 11.90
CA GLY A 244 1.99 -6.22 10.93
C GLY A 244 2.35 -5.90 9.48
N ARG A 245 1.80 -6.66 8.55
CA ARG A 245 2.05 -6.56 7.11
C ARG A 245 0.74 -6.56 6.33
N PHE A 246 0.79 -6.12 5.09
CA PHE A 246 -0.33 -6.07 4.17
C PHE A 246 -0.24 -7.21 3.15
N LEU A 247 -1.37 -7.83 2.86
CA LEU A 247 -1.53 -8.79 1.79
C LEU A 247 -2.68 -8.34 0.89
N TYR A 248 -2.41 -8.23 -0.39
CA TYR A 248 -3.41 -7.99 -1.43
C TYR A 248 -3.62 -9.26 -2.22
N THR A 249 -4.86 -9.54 -2.60
CA THR A 249 -5.21 -10.71 -3.40
C THR A 249 -5.72 -10.29 -4.77
N ASP A 250 -5.87 -11.24 -5.66
CA ASP A 250 -6.73 -11.09 -6.84
C ASP A 250 -8.21 -11.16 -6.45
N ALA A 251 -9.11 -11.00 -7.43
CA ALA A 251 -10.55 -11.14 -7.25
C ALA A 251 -10.95 -12.53 -6.71
N VAL A 252 -12.02 -12.57 -5.94
CA VAL A 252 -12.65 -13.83 -5.50
C VAL A 252 -13.39 -14.47 -6.68
N VAL A 253 -13.03 -15.69 -7.03
CA VAL A 253 -13.67 -16.43 -8.12
C VAL A 253 -14.29 -17.72 -7.59
N GLY A 254 -15.60 -17.91 -7.80
CA GLY A 254 -16.30 -19.10 -7.35
C GLY A 254 -16.31 -19.31 -5.82
N GLY A 255 -16.16 -18.23 -5.04
CA GLY A 255 -16.06 -18.29 -3.58
C GLY A 255 -14.66 -18.66 -3.05
N GLU A 256 -13.65 -18.65 -3.89
CA GLU A 256 -12.26 -18.96 -3.56
C GLU A 256 -11.32 -17.85 -3.96
N VAL A 257 -10.19 -17.72 -3.26
CA VAL A 257 -9.15 -16.73 -3.54
C VAL A 257 -7.79 -17.31 -3.17
N MET A 258 -6.74 -16.91 -3.90
CA MET A 258 -5.36 -17.29 -3.59
C MET A 258 -4.74 -16.29 -2.62
N LEU A 259 -4.21 -16.77 -1.50
CA LEU A 259 -3.41 -16.02 -0.54
C LEU A 259 -1.94 -16.33 -0.79
N ASP A 260 -1.24 -15.45 -1.50
CA ASP A 260 0.21 -15.58 -1.70
C ASP A 260 0.97 -14.78 -0.62
N PHE A 261 1.24 -15.42 0.51
CA PHE A 261 1.98 -14.80 1.61
C PHE A 261 3.43 -14.44 1.22
N ASN A 262 3.99 -15.00 0.13
CA ASN A 262 5.28 -14.55 -0.41
C ASN A 262 5.24 -13.11 -0.90
N ARG A 263 4.03 -12.55 -1.12
CA ARG A 263 3.76 -11.17 -1.50
C ARG A 263 3.25 -10.29 -0.36
N MET A 264 3.37 -10.74 0.88
CA MET A 264 3.12 -9.85 2.03
C MET A 264 4.15 -8.73 2.06
N VAL A 265 3.66 -7.49 2.23
CA VAL A 265 4.49 -6.27 2.21
C VAL A 265 4.41 -5.50 3.51
N ASN A 266 5.46 -4.78 3.83
CA ASN A 266 5.42 -3.82 4.93
C ASN A 266 4.49 -2.65 4.60
N PRO A 267 3.73 -2.14 5.59
CA PRO A 267 2.95 -0.91 5.43
C PRO A 267 3.87 0.30 5.23
N PRO A 268 3.36 1.41 4.67
CA PRO A 268 4.13 2.65 4.48
C PRO A 268 4.83 3.17 5.74
N CYS A 269 4.24 2.95 6.92
CA CYS A 269 4.83 3.33 8.21
C CYS A 269 6.14 2.61 8.55
N ALA A 270 6.49 1.56 7.81
CA ALA A 270 7.79 0.90 7.92
C ALA A 270 8.92 1.68 7.23
N TYR A 271 8.59 2.70 6.44
CA TYR A 271 9.54 3.45 5.62
C TYR A 271 9.62 4.93 5.98
N ASN A 272 8.60 5.48 6.64
CA ASN A 272 8.55 6.90 7.05
C ASN A 272 7.61 7.11 8.25
N ALA A 273 7.80 8.20 8.99
CA ALA A 273 7.03 8.57 10.17
C ALA A 273 5.71 9.32 9.86
N TYR A 274 5.43 9.60 8.57
CA TYR A 274 4.34 10.50 8.16
C TYR A 274 3.13 9.77 7.59
N SER A 275 3.16 8.44 7.61
CA SER A 275 2.05 7.59 7.17
C SER A 275 1.03 7.34 8.28
N THR A 276 -0.21 7.08 7.90
CA THR A 276 -1.33 6.85 8.83
C THR A 276 -1.89 5.43 8.63
N CYS A 277 -1.00 4.43 8.70
CA CYS A 277 -1.32 3.06 8.34
C CYS A 277 -2.37 2.43 9.25
N PRO A 278 -3.32 1.66 8.70
CA PRO A 278 -4.21 0.83 9.49
C PRO A 278 -3.42 -0.30 10.17
N LEU A 279 -3.89 -0.70 11.34
CA LEU A 279 -3.33 -1.79 12.15
C LEU A 279 -4.17 -3.05 12.02
N PRO A 280 -3.55 -4.23 12.15
CA PRO A 280 -4.28 -5.50 12.14
C PRO A 280 -5.35 -5.53 13.24
N PRO A 281 -6.62 -5.77 12.91
CA PRO A 281 -7.65 -6.00 13.91
C PRO A 281 -7.34 -7.28 14.72
N PRO A 282 -7.93 -7.45 15.90
CA PRO A 282 -7.69 -8.63 16.74
C PRO A 282 -7.91 -9.95 16.01
N GLU A 283 -8.88 -9.99 15.11
CA GLU A 283 -9.27 -11.17 14.31
C GLU A 283 -8.18 -11.56 13.29
N ASN A 284 -7.33 -10.62 12.88
CA ASN A 284 -6.26 -10.86 11.91
C ASN A 284 -4.89 -11.10 12.54
N ARG A 285 -4.89 -11.64 13.78
CA ARG A 285 -3.66 -12.03 14.49
C ARG A 285 -3.47 -13.53 14.42
N LEU A 286 -2.65 -13.99 13.48
CA LEU A 286 -2.36 -15.40 13.27
C LEU A 286 -1.47 -15.95 14.38
N ASN A 287 -1.87 -17.08 14.96
CA ASN A 287 -1.08 -17.80 15.96
C ASN A 287 -0.02 -18.71 15.32
N LEU A 288 0.65 -18.20 14.28
CA LEU A 288 1.75 -18.87 13.61
C LEU A 288 2.79 -17.82 13.13
N ALA A 289 4.02 -18.23 12.84
CA ALA A 289 5.01 -17.36 12.20
C ALA A 289 4.92 -17.53 10.70
N VAL A 290 4.58 -16.43 9.98
CA VAL A 290 4.56 -16.41 8.52
C VAL A 290 5.94 -15.98 8.03
N GLU A 291 6.81 -16.96 7.78
CA GLU A 291 8.17 -16.74 7.28
C GLU A 291 8.19 -16.63 5.75
N ALA A 292 7.39 -15.68 5.24
CA ALA A 292 7.24 -15.35 3.83
C ALA A 292 7.06 -13.83 3.65
N GLY A 293 7.27 -13.30 2.46
CA GLY A 293 7.10 -11.88 2.15
C GLY A 293 8.25 -10.99 2.59
N GLU A 294 7.98 -9.70 2.78
CA GLU A 294 8.96 -8.71 3.22
C GLU A 294 9.39 -8.92 4.68
N LYS A 295 10.69 -8.82 4.93
CA LYS A 295 11.30 -8.72 6.26
C LYS A 295 11.25 -7.26 6.75
N THR A 296 11.66 -7.04 8.02
CA THR A 296 11.83 -5.69 8.57
C THR A 296 12.74 -4.86 7.67
N TYR A 297 12.27 -3.67 7.30
CA TYR A 297 13.07 -2.70 6.56
C TYR A 297 14.24 -2.20 7.40
N GLN A 298 15.42 -2.11 6.81
CA GLN A 298 16.66 -1.73 7.49
C GLN A 298 17.21 -0.36 7.04
N GLY A 299 16.50 0.32 6.12
CA GLY A 299 16.92 1.62 5.61
C GLY A 299 16.59 2.78 6.56
N ALA A 300 16.94 3.99 6.14
CA ALA A 300 16.60 5.23 6.85
C ALA A 300 15.07 5.45 6.88
N HIS A 301 14.60 6.06 7.96
CA HIS A 301 13.19 6.43 8.22
C HIS A 301 13.03 7.94 8.22
#